data_20d4d2e6541ffa9b4d5023509d735c03
#
_entry.id   20d4d2e6541ffa9b4d5023509d735c03
#
_cell.length_a   1.000
_cell.length_b   1.000
_cell.length_c   1.000
_cell.angle_alpha   90.00
_cell.angle_beta   90.00
_cell.angle_gamma   90.00
#
_symmetry.space_group_name_H-M   'P 1'
#
loop_
_entity.id
_entity.type
_entity.pdbx_description
1 polymer ?
#
loop_
_entity_poly.entity_id
_entity_poly.type
_entity_poly.pdbx_seq_one_letter_code
_entity_poly.pdbx_strand_id
1 'polypeptide(L)'
;MRNNSRAVLAVLSFVGVLSCFSSSPAQAQAPSKPLGQPCNLLSDLVQADPRSPKPAVPPKLTPIDATTKTLILNSGLPCQETVTGDGPDKTKTPLEHRQRGFDFYSWLTFIALNSPADGSGIDQSKPNTKTKWEDRANFKQLLDVMLEGGVPSNWEDKKQPPPGCKSQFDANPDMMVIEMIEETFNQPFKTGPLIDQQGSYALFDILMNRPMFDYIQKHKLYSKTDQLSAANSNLKIDFPAGVNPPEGQVEGGDPGGIIIKVSWKILESDQEKRKFHTVDALVSMPREDATTEPPCLRKTLGLVGFHVMHKTKSRLQWIWTSFEHVDNVPEKKEVDSRKLKPSYSFYNPRCNAATCKVNETPPWPWKPEPSLGLKFHSPFKSQIVRVTPLTDDTKKMNKQFQGILKGTVWENYMLLSTQWPSDFRCAAKQVSDPKPELAPNTDLEKEPDMNCAPAPTFLANSTLETYSQGGVPLASSSCMACHGNATSYQLPARDANQAGPGGNSAAKFFNQTDFTFMLEKAR
;
A
#
# COMPACT_ATOMS: atom_id res chain seq x y z
N MET A 1 -82.48 19.88 -47.26
CA MET A 1 -81.95 20.42 -48.51
C MET A 1 -80.56 19.77 -48.63
N ARG A 2 -80.42 18.76 -49.48
CA ARG A 2 -79.70 18.74 -50.77
C ARG A 2 -78.34 19.42 -50.66
N ASN A 3 -77.14 18.77 -50.93
CA ASN A 3 -76.77 18.01 -52.11
C ASN A 3 -75.43 17.24 -51.79
N ASN A 4 -75.34 16.02 -52.13
CA ASN A 4 -74.54 15.37 -53.17
C ASN A 4 -73.18 16.00 -53.56
N SER A 5 -72.04 15.27 -53.45
CA SER A 5 -71.36 14.81 -54.66
C SER A 5 -70.14 13.96 -54.35
N ARG A 6 -70.18 12.78 -54.84
CA ARG A 6 -69.25 11.97 -55.65
C ARG A 6 -67.85 11.65 -55.10
N ALA A 7 -67.69 10.38 -54.99
CA ALA A 7 -66.48 9.61 -54.89
C ALA A 7 -65.57 9.80 -56.16
N VAL A 8 -64.29 9.87 -55.94
CA VAL A 8 -63.27 9.49 -56.94
C VAL A 8 -62.35 8.45 -56.29
N LEU A 9 -62.43 7.28 -56.87
CA LEU A 9 -61.54 6.14 -56.58
C LEU A 9 -60.19 6.43 -57.22
N ALA A 10 -59.15 6.58 -56.44
CA ALA A 10 -57.74 6.52 -56.91
C ALA A 10 -57.11 5.23 -56.39
N VAL A 11 -56.88 4.28 -57.28
CA VAL A 11 -56.13 3.09 -57.03
C VAL A 11 -54.63 3.47 -56.96
N LEU A 12 -54.05 3.37 -55.81
CA LEU A 12 -52.61 3.49 -55.63
C LEU A 12 -52.03 2.12 -55.32
N SER A 13 -51.29 1.59 -56.29
CA SER A 13 -50.50 0.34 -56.19
C SER A 13 -49.42 0.52 -55.12
N PHE A 14 -49.53 -0.26 -54.05
CA PHE A 14 -48.45 -0.43 -53.08
C PHE A 14 -47.40 -1.39 -53.65
N VAL A 15 -46.26 -0.84 -54.06
CA VAL A 15 -45.04 -1.60 -54.27
C VAL A 15 -44.38 -1.77 -52.91
N GLY A 16 -44.49 -2.96 -52.36
CA GLY A 16 -43.83 -3.34 -51.11
C GLY A 16 -42.30 -3.39 -51.30
N VAL A 17 -41.59 -2.44 -50.76
CA VAL A 17 -40.14 -2.55 -50.58
C VAL A 17 -39.89 -3.31 -49.28
N LEU A 18 -39.54 -4.60 -49.42
CA LEU A 18 -38.99 -5.40 -48.33
C LEU A 18 -37.60 -4.82 -47.98
N SER A 19 -37.53 -3.99 -46.96
CA SER A 19 -36.27 -3.61 -46.32
C SER A 19 -35.77 -4.79 -45.50
N CYS A 20 -34.82 -5.54 -46.03
CA CYS A 20 -34.03 -6.48 -45.23
C CYS A 20 -33.22 -5.64 -44.22
N PHE A 21 -33.69 -5.57 -42.98
CA PHE A 21 -32.83 -5.20 -41.86
C PHE A 21 -31.79 -6.32 -41.67
N SER A 22 -30.61 -6.15 -42.25
CA SER A 22 -29.42 -6.90 -41.87
C SER A 22 -29.04 -6.43 -40.47
N SER A 23 -29.42 -7.19 -39.45
CA SER A 23 -28.84 -7.09 -38.13
C SER A 23 -27.36 -7.42 -38.23
N SER A 24 -26.50 -6.42 -38.31
CA SER A 24 -25.07 -6.61 -38.10
C SER A 24 -24.90 -7.26 -36.73
N PRO A 25 -24.13 -8.33 -36.60
CA PRO A 25 -23.81 -8.87 -35.28
C PRO A 25 -23.10 -7.74 -34.52
N ALA A 26 -23.58 -7.46 -33.34
CA ALA A 26 -22.90 -6.59 -32.41
C ALA A 26 -21.46 -7.10 -32.31
N GLN A 27 -20.51 -6.33 -32.83
CA GLN A 27 -19.11 -6.57 -32.56
C GLN A 27 -18.95 -6.56 -31.06
N ALA A 28 -18.68 -7.75 -30.49
CA ALA A 28 -18.23 -7.85 -29.11
C ALA A 28 -17.03 -6.91 -29.00
N GLN A 29 -17.21 -5.79 -28.32
CA GLN A 29 -16.08 -4.93 -27.96
C GLN A 29 -15.07 -5.83 -27.28
N ALA A 30 -13.89 -5.92 -27.88
CA ALA A 30 -12.74 -6.55 -27.22
C ALA A 30 -12.65 -5.96 -25.82
N PRO A 31 -12.43 -6.78 -24.78
CA PRO A 31 -12.33 -6.28 -23.42
C PRO A 31 -11.31 -5.14 -23.42
N SER A 32 -11.76 -3.96 -22.98
CA SER A 32 -10.90 -2.80 -22.85
C SER A 32 -9.68 -3.24 -22.04
N LYS A 33 -8.49 -3.04 -22.62
CA LYS A 33 -7.21 -3.35 -21.99
C LYS A 33 -7.26 -2.76 -20.58
N PRO A 34 -7.00 -3.54 -19.51
CA PRO A 34 -7.02 -3.00 -18.16
C PRO A 34 -6.07 -1.80 -18.10
N LEU A 35 -6.56 -0.64 -17.69
CA LEU A 35 -5.77 0.57 -17.45
C LEU A 35 -4.99 0.43 -16.12
N GLY A 36 -4.41 -0.73 -15.86
CA GLY A 36 -3.43 -0.95 -14.83
C GLY A 36 -2.06 -0.98 -15.50
N GLN A 37 -1.05 -0.42 -14.89
CA GLN A 37 0.30 -0.55 -15.43
C GLN A 37 0.63 -2.03 -15.59
N PRO A 38 1.03 -2.47 -16.80
CA PRO A 38 1.49 -3.85 -16.97
C PRO A 38 2.70 -4.07 -16.07
N CYS A 39 2.77 -5.21 -15.45
CA CYS A 39 3.95 -5.63 -14.74
C CYS A 39 4.87 -6.44 -15.68
N ASN A 40 6.14 -6.50 -15.34
CA ASN A 40 7.19 -7.08 -16.16
C ASN A 40 7.80 -8.31 -15.47
N LEU A 41 8.38 -9.20 -16.26
CA LEU A 41 9.21 -10.27 -15.72
C LEU A 41 10.45 -9.69 -15.04
N LEU A 42 10.70 -10.13 -13.83
CA LEU A 42 11.92 -9.76 -13.08
C LEU A 42 13.18 -10.31 -13.77
N SER A 43 13.05 -11.36 -14.58
CA SER A 43 14.14 -12.07 -15.24
C SER A 43 15.01 -11.20 -16.16
N ASP A 44 14.45 -10.13 -16.73
CA ASP A 44 15.18 -9.32 -17.71
C ASP A 44 16.30 -8.48 -17.11
N LEU A 45 16.18 -8.15 -15.83
CA LEU A 45 17.23 -7.42 -15.10
C LEU A 45 18.33 -8.32 -14.58
N VAL A 46 18.15 -9.63 -14.65
CA VAL A 46 19.04 -10.63 -14.03
C VAL A 46 19.68 -11.55 -15.04
N GLN A 47 19.24 -11.54 -16.31
CA GLN A 47 19.85 -12.34 -17.36
C GLN A 47 21.01 -11.61 -18.03
N ALA A 48 22.22 -11.93 -17.58
CA ALA A 48 23.43 -11.63 -18.33
C ALA A 48 23.73 -12.70 -19.42
N ASP A 49 22.96 -13.79 -19.51
CA ASP A 49 23.15 -14.83 -20.54
C ASP A 49 21.80 -15.42 -21.00
N PRO A 50 21.32 -15.04 -22.21
CA PRO A 50 20.09 -15.58 -22.78
C PRO A 50 20.14 -17.08 -23.12
N ARG A 51 21.29 -17.73 -22.95
CA ARG A 51 21.49 -19.16 -23.27
C ARG A 51 21.46 -20.08 -22.06
N SER A 52 21.25 -19.54 -20.86
CA SER A 52 21.18 -20.36 -19.64
C SER A 52 19.78 -20.27 -19.00
N PRO A 53 18.98 -21.36 -18.98
CA PRO A 53 17.67 -21.39 -18.31
C PRO A 53 17.79 -21.51 -16.77
N LYS A 54 18.88 -21.04 -16.18
CA LYS A 54 19.05 -21.08 -14.71
C LYS A 54 18.31 -19.91 -14.08
N PRO A 55 17.57 -20.16 -12.96
CA PRO A 55 16.91 -19.10 -12.23
C PRO A 55 17.90 -18.00 -11.87
N ALA A 56 17.46 -16.78 -12.08
CA ALA A 56 18.25 -15.61 -11.90
C ALA A 56 18.74 -15.46 -10.46
N VAL A 57 20.03 -15.57 -10.27
CA VAL A 57 20.68 -15.22 -9.01
C VAL A 57 20.76 -13.69 -8.93
N PRO A 58 20.34 -13.05 -7.80
CA PRO A 58 20.59 -11.62 -7.62
C PRO A 58 22.04 -11.30 -7.98
N PRO A 59 22.31 -10.28 -8.78
CA PRO A 59 23.65 -9.98 -9.21
C PRO A 59 24.57 -9.90 -8.00
N LYS A 60 25.80 -10.42 -8.10
CA LYS A 60 26.81 -10.12 -7.09
C LYS A 60 26.76 -8.61 -6.87
N LEU A 61 26.84 -8.16 -5.62
CA LEU A 61 26.95 -6.73 -5.28
C LEU A 61 28.32 -6.21 -5.76
N THR A 62 28.56 -6.33 -7.06
CA THR A 62 29.68 -5.73 -7.79
C THR A 62 29.28 -4.32 -8.20
N PRO A 63 30.22 -3.43 -8.50
CA PRO A 63 29.87 -2.12 -9.05
C PRO A 63 28.91 -2.29 -10.22
N ILE A 64 27.73 -1.68 -10.12
CA ILE A 64 26.73 -1.71 -11.19
C ILE A 64 27.24 -0.83 -12.32
N ASP A 65 27.40 -1.42 -13.51
CA ASP A 65 27.78 -0.66 -14.70
C ASP A 65 26.67 0.28 -15.17
N ALA A 66 27.00 1.18 -16.09
CA ALA A 66 26.04 2.17 -16.59
C ALA A 66 24.82 1.55 -17.29
N THR A 67 25.01 0.42 -17.97
CA THR A 67 23.93 -0.31 -18.66
C THR A 67 22.96 -0.89 -17.66
N THR A 68 23.45 -1.61 -16.66
CA THR A 68 22.64 -2.18 -15.57
C THR A 68 21.92 -1.08 -14.79
N LYS A 69 22.61 0.05 -14.52
CA LYS A 69 21.98 1.22 -13.88
C LYS A 69 20.79 1.72 -14.70
N THR A 70 20.95 1.89 -16.00
CA THR A 70 19.89 2.34 -16.91
C THR A 70 18.70 1.36 -16.93
N LEU A 71 18.97 0.05 -16.98
CA LEU A 71 17.94 -0.98 -16.91
C LEU A 71 17.15 -0.91 -15.59
N ILE A 72 17.85 -0.75 -14.47
CA ILE A 72 17.19 -0.63 -13.14
C ILE A 72 16.32 0.62 -13.08
N LEU A 73 16.80 1.78 -13.53
CA LEU A 73 16.04 3.03 -13.47
C LEU A 73 14.80 3.03 -14.38
N ASN A 74 14.81 2.23 -15.43
CA ASN A 74 13.69 2.07 -16.36
C ASN A 74 12.90 0.77 -16.13
N SER A 75 13.18 0.04 -15.05
CA SER A 75 12.48 -1.21 -14.78
C SER A 75 10.99 -0.96 -14.53
N GLY A 76 10.16 -1.82 -15.13
CA GLY A 76 8.74 -1.88 -14.81
C GLY A 76 8.49 -2.49 -13.43
N LEU A 77 7.24 -2.43 -13.00
CA LEU A 77 6.80 -3.09 -11.78
C LEU A 77 6.96 -4.62 -11.94
N PRO A 78 7.62 -5.33 -11.01
CA PRO A 78 7.69 -6.79 -11.08
C PRO A 78 6.31 -7.43 -10.85
N CYS A 79 5.90 -8.39 -11.69
CA CYS A 79 4.65 -9.14 -11.49
C CYS A 79 4.74 -10.12 -10.33
N GLN A 80 5.89 -10.76 -10.20
CA GLN A 80 6.20 -11.75 -9.17
C GLN A 80 7.70 -11.69 -8.87
N GLU A 81 8.08 -12.23 -7.74
CA GLU A 81 9.49 -12.48 -7.45
C GLU A 81 9.96 -13.78 -8.13
N THR A 82 11.24 -13.85 -8.42
CA THR A 82 11.92 -15.06 -8.94
C THR A 82 13.02 -15.49 -7.97
N VAL A 83 12.69 -15.51 -6.68
CA VAL A 83 13.66 -15.73 -5.62
C VAL A 83 13.90 -17.21 -5.37
N THR A 84 15.18 -17.63 -5.43
CA THR A 84 15.62 -19.00 -5.11
C THR A 84 16.48 -19.00 -3.85
N GLY A 85 16.59 -20.18 -3.22
CA GLY A 85 17.52 -20.39 -2.10
C GLY A 85 18.98 -20.58 -2.52
N ASP A 86 19.24 -20.58 -3.82
CA ASP A 86 20.59 -20.79 -4.37
C ASP A 86 21.28 -19.46 -4.67
N GLY A 87 22.56 -19.40 -4.41
CA GLY A 87 23.35 -18.21 -4.66
C GLY A 87 24.84 -18.53 -4.79
N PRO A 88 25.64 -17.62 -5.37
CA PRO A 88 27.06 -17.81 -5.60
C PRO A 88 27.88 -17.76 -4.31
N ASP A 89 27.39 -17.11 -3.27
CA ASP A 89 28.08 -16.96 -1.99
C ASP A 89 27.81 -18.18 -1.10
N LYS A 90 28.74 -19.12 -1.09
CA LYS A 90 28.63 -20.38 -0.33
C LYS A 90 28.75 -20.19 1.19
N THR A 91 29.06 -18.99 1.66
CA THR A 91 29.08 -18.67 3.10
C THR A 91 27.69 -18.33 3.65
N LYS A 92 26.70 -18.14 2.78
CA LYS A 92 25.32 -17.79 3.13
C LYS A 92 24.40 -19.00 3.09
N THR A 93 23.44 -18.99 4.00
CA THR A 93 22.35 -19.98 4.03
C THR A 93 21.33 -19.72 2.90
N PRO A 94 20.54 -20.74 2.51
CA PRO A 94 19.45 -20.54 1.56
C PRO A 94 18.46 -19.44 1.97
N LEU A 95 18.24 -19.26 3.28
CA LEU A 95 17.34 -18.21 3.80
C LEU A 95 17.93 -16.82 3.55
N GLU A 96 19.22 -16.61 3.78
CA GLU A 96 19.90 -15.34 3.50
C GLU A 96 19.93 -15.03 2.00
N HIS A 97 20.08 -16.03 1.13
CA HIS A 97 19.97 -15.83 -0.31
C HIS A 97 18.56 -15.40 -0.72
N ARG A 98 17.53 -16.05 -0.17
CA ARG A 98 16.13 -15.65 -0.43
C ARG A 98 15.86 -14.24 0.07
N GLN A 99 16.26 -13.91 1.30
CA GLN A 99 16.08 -12.56 1.85
C GLN A 99 16.67 -11.49 0.93
N ARG A 100 17.88 -11.74 0.43
CA ARG A 100 18.56 -10.84 -0.49
C ARG A 100 17.82 -10.69 -1.82
N GLY A 101 17.23 -11.77 -2.33
CA GLY A 101 16.37 -11.75 -3.52
C GLY A 101 15.10 -10.93 -3.30
N PHE A 102 14.44 -11.07 -2.13
CA PHE A 102 13.28 -10.28 -1.77
C PHE A 102 13.62 -8.80 -1.55
N ASP A 103 14.74 -8.49 -0.93
CA ASP A 103 15.19 -7.11 -0.75
C ASP A 103 15.49 -6.44 -2.11
N PHE A 104 16.07 -7.19 -3.06
CA PHE A 104 16.28 -6.73 -4.43
C PHE A 104 14.95 -6.47 -5.16
N TYR A 105 14.02 -7.42 -5.08
CA TYR A 105 12.66 -7.27 -5.60
C TYR A 105 11.97 -6.01 -5.03
N SER A 106 12.10 -5.76 -3.74
CA SER A 106 11.53 -4.59 -3.07
C SER A 106 12.12 -3.28 -3.61
N TRP A 107 13.42 -3.23 -3.86
CA TRP A 107 14.05 -2.06 -4.47
C TRP A 107 13.56 -1.81 -5.89
N LEU A 108 13.39 -2.84 -6.72
CA LEU A 108 12.83 -2.69 -8.06
C LEU A 108 11.38 -2.22 -8.00
N THR A 109 10.59 -2.79 -7.09
CA THR A 109 9.20 -2.34 -6.84
C THR A 109 9.15 -0.88 -6.42
N PHE A 110 10.03 -0.46 -5.49
CA PHE A 110 10.15 0.93 -5.06
C PHE A 110 10.49 1.87 -6.21
N ILE A 111 11.49 1.55 -7.02
CA ILE A 111 11.89 2.35 -8.18
C ILE A 111 10.75 2.43 -9.20
N ALA A 112 10.11 1.32 -9.52
CA ALA A 112 9.02 1.28 -10.50
C ALA A 112 7.83 2.13 -10.05
N LEU A 113 7.43 2.06 -8.79
CA LEU A 113 6.32 2.84 -8.25
C LEU A 113 6.66 4.33 -8.14
N ASN A 114 7.89 4.66 -7.76
CA ASN A 114 8.37 6.03 -7.60
C ASN A 114 8.93 6.65 -8.90
N SER A 115 8.86 5.96 -10.02
CA SER A 115 9.14 6.53 -11.34
C SER A 115 8.06 7.54 -11.72
N PRO A 116 8.40 8.56 -12.55
CA PRO A 116 7.44 9.55 -13.01
C PRO A 116 6.19 8.96 -13.63
N ALA A 117 5.04 9.58 -13.36
CA ALA A 117 3.74 9.14 -13.86
C ALA A 117 3.63 9.21 -15.40
N ASP A 118 4.39 10.10 -16.03
CA ASP A 118 4.46 10.26 -17.48
C ASP A 118 5.23 9.14 -18.21
N GLY A 119 5.79 8.20 -17.46
CA GLY A 119 6.56 7.08 -18.00
C GLY A 119 8.02 7.41 -18.35
N SER A 120 8.46 8.64 -18.09
CA SER A 120 9.82 9.09 -18.33
C SER A 120 10.76 8.49 -17.33
N GLY A 121 11.25 7.48 -17.11
CA GLY A 121 12.20 6.98 -16.06
C GLY A 121 12.68 8.01 -15.03
N ILE A 122 13.28 7.57 -13.94
CA ILE A 122 13.81 8.47 -12.92
C ILE A 122 14.97 9.28 -13.49
N ASP A 123 14.82 10.60 -13.50
CA ASP A 123 15.78 11.55 -14.06
C ASP A 123 16.34 12.48 -12.97
N GLN A 124 17.67 12.58 -12.91
CA GLN A 124 18.35 13.48 -11.98
C GLN A 124 18.10 14.95 -12.23
N SER A 125 17.77 15.34 -13.46
CA SER A 125 17.41 16.72 -13.82
C SER A 125 16.02 17.14 -13.31
N LYS A 126 15.18 16.15 -12.97
CA LYS A 126 13.83 16.34 -12.45
C LYS A 126 13.68 15.61 -11.12
N PRO A 127 14.33 16.08 -10.06
CA PRO A 127 14.50 15.32 -8.83
C PRO A 127 13.20 15.03 -8.07
N ASN A 128 12.14 15.76 -8.32
CA ASN A 128 10.86 15.62 -7.64
C ASN A 128 9.70 15.78 -8.63
N THR A 129 9.23 14.66 -9.16
CA THR A 129 8.10 14.60 -10.11
C THR A 129 6.96 13.78 -9.52
N LYS A 130 5.72 14.02 -9.97
CA LYS A 130 4.58 13.18 -9.63
C LYS A 130 4.89 11.73 -9.99
N THR A 131 4.76 10.85 -9.04
CA THR A 131 5.09 9.42 -9.20
C THR A 131 3.92 8.60 -9.75
N LYS A 132 4.22 7.39 -10.20
CA LYS A 132 3.19 6.47 -10.71
C LYS A 132 2.13 6.12 -9.65
N TRP A 133 2.51 5.96 -8.39
CA TRP A 133 1.55 5.64 -7.33
C TRP A 133 0.72 6.85 -6.89
N GLU A 134 1.18 8.07 -7.12
CA GLU A 134 0.39 9.30 -6.91
C GLU A 134 -0.62 9.55 -8.02
N ASP A 135 -0.45 8.89 -9.16
CA ASP A 135 -1.36 9.03 -10.27
C ASP A 135 -2.63 8.20 -10.04
N ARG A 136 -3.75 8.89 -9.99
CA ARG A 136 -5.09 8.30 -9.80
C ARG A 136 -5.50 7.30 -10.89
N ALA A 137 -4.86 7.36 -12.06
CA ALA A 137 -5.03 6.34 -13.10
C ALA A 137 -4.45 4.98 -12.69
N ASN A 138 -3.49 4.97 -11.76
CA ASN A 138 -2.81 3.77 -11.30
C ASN A 138 -3.26 3.32 -9.90
N PHE A 139 -3.54 4.29 -9.01
CA PHE A 139 -3.95 4.00 -7.62
C PHE A 139 -5.07 4.92 -7.15
N LYS A 140 -5.97 4.40 -6.32
CA LYS A 140 -6.99 5.17 -5.61
C LYS A 140 -6.71 5.14 -4.12
N GLN A 141 -7.02 6.26 -3.46
CA GLN A 141 -6.96 6.35 -2.00
C GLN A 141 -8.10 5.53 -1.37
N LEU A 142 -7.87 5.00 -0.18
CA LEU A 142 -8.84 4.21 0.57
C LEU A 142 -10.19 4.92 0.71
N LEU A 143 -10.17 6.21 1.02
CA LEU A 143 -11.37 7.01 1.21
C LEU A 143 -12.09 7.40 -0.08
N ASP A 144 -11.49 7.17 -1.26
CA ASP A 144 -12.21 7.22 -2.54
C ASP A 144 -13.09 5.97 -2.76
N VAL A 145 -12.85 4.91 -1.99
CA VAL A 145 -13.52 3.60 -2.12
C VAL A 145 -14.46 3.35 -0.94
N MET A 146 -14.03 3.66 0.27
CA MET A 146 -14.81 3.48 1.50
C MET A 146 -15.58 4.79 1.82
N LEU A 147 -16.50 5.15 0.94
CA LEU A 147 -17.26 6.40 1.03
C LEU A 147 -18.33 6.34 2.12
N GLU A 148 -18.50 7.43 2.85
CA GLU A 148 -19.58 7.56 3.84
C GLU A 148 -20.95 7.54 3.15
N GLY A 149 -21.71 6.47 3.40
CA GLY A 149 -23.08 6.30 2.89
C GLY A 149 -23.16 6.09 1.38
N GLY A 150 -22.07 5.77 0.68
CA GLY A 150 -22.05 5.72 -0.76
C GLY A 150 -21.43 4.48 -1.40
N VAL A 151 -21.86 4.20 -2.62
CA VAL A 151 -21.18 3.29 -3.53
C VAL A 151 -19.96 4.02 -4.10
N PRO A 152 -18.76 3.40 -4.15
CA PRO A 152 -17.59 4.03 -4.75
C PRO A 152 -17.87 4.38 -6.22
N SER A 153 -17.36 5.52 -6.65
CA SER A 153 -17.39 5.94 -8.04
C SER A 153 -16.65 4.94 -8.94
N ASN A 154 -16.87 5.01 -10.26
CA ASN A 154 -16.08 4.20 -11.19
C ASN A 154 -14.60 4.54 -11.11
N TRP A 155 -13.76 3.62 -11.60
CA TRP A 155 -12.30 3.83 -11.59
C TRP A 155 -11.88 5.11 -12.30
N GLU A 156 -12.51 5.43 -13.41
CA GLU A 156 -12.21 6.59 -14.26
C GLU A 156 -12.77 7.92 -13.72
N ASP A 157 -13.65 7.87 -12.73
CA ASP A 157 -14.30 9.06 -12.21
C ASP A 157 -13.32 9.97 -11.45
N LYS A 158 -13.55 11.27 -11.55
CA LYS A 158 -12.76 12.28 -10.85
C LYS A 158 -12.94 12.16 -9.34
N LYS A 159 -11.89 12.50 -8.60
CA LYS A 159 -11.97 12.58 -7.13
C LYS A 159 -13.04 13.58 -6.71
N GLN A 160 -13.80 13.17 -5.72
CA GLN A 160 -14.67 14.08 -4.98
C GLN A 160 -13.93 14.47 -3.69
N PRO A 161 -13.51 15.73 -3.56
CA PRO A 161 -12.83 16.17 -2.34
C PRO A 161 -13.82 16.24 -1.17
N PRO A 162 -13.35 16.14 0.07
CA PRO A 162 -14.16 16.43 1.24
C PRO A 162 -14.79 17.83 1.15
N PRO A 163 -16.01 18.06 1.69
CA PRO A 163 -16.71 19.34 1.56
C PRO A 163 -15.85 20.54 1.92
N GLY A 164 -15.15 20.53 3.04
CA GLY A 164 -14.29 21.62 3.48
C GLY A 164 -13.08 21.91 2.59
N CYS A 165 -12.69 20.97 1.70
CA CYS A 165 -11.62 21.15 0.72
C CYS A 165 -12.11 21.56 -0.67
N LYS A 166 -13.42 21.51 -0.93
CA LYS A 166 -13.97 21.61 -2.27
C LYS A 166 -13.54 22.85 -3.03
N SER A 167 -13.64 24.04 -2.46
CA SER A 167 -13.30 25.29 -3.12
C SER A 167 -11.82 25.38 -3.51
N GLN A 168 -10.93 24.89 -2.65
CA GLN A 168 -9.49 24.89 -2.91
C GLN A 168 -9.12 23.82 -3.95
N PHE A 169 -9.79 22.69 -3.92
CA PHE A 169 -9.60 21.60 -4.89
C PHE A 169 -10.11 21.98 -6.27
N ASP A 170 -11.29 22.61 -6.38
CA ASP A 170 -11.83 23.07 -7.67
C ASP A 170 -10.90 24.09 -8.35
N ALA A 171 -10.18 24.89 -7.57
CA ALA A 171 -9.15 25.80 -8.07
C ALA A 171 -7.86 25.08 -8.52
N ASN A 172 -7.57 23.90 -7.99
CA ASN A 172 -6.36 23.10 -8.26
C ASN A 172 -6.68 21.60 -8.23
N PRO A 173 -7.36 21.06 -9.25
CA PRO A 173 -7.88 19.69 -9.24
C PRO A 173 -6.82 18.59 -9.30
N ASP A 174 -5.58 18.94 -9.60
CA ASP A 174 -4.43 18.02 -9.61
C ASP A 174 -3.74 17.90 -8.23
N MET A 175 -4.17 18.73 -7.26
CA MET A 175 -3.60 18.72 -5.92
C MET A 175 -4.01 17.43 -5.19
N MET A 176 -3.06 16.82 -4.50
CA MET A 176 -3.34 15.68 -3.64
C MET A 176 -4.25 16.10 -2.48
N VAL A 177 -5.19 15.26 -2.12
CA VAL A 177 -6.02 15.48 -0.92
C VAL A 177 -5.72 14.37 0.06
N ILE A 178 -5.24 14.72 1.25
CA ILE A 178 -5.01 13.80 2.36
C ILE A 178 -6.11 14.02 3.40
N GLU A 179 -6.93 13.02 3.61
CA GLU A 179 -7.88 13.03 4.73
C GLU A 179 -7.20 12.42 5.95
N MET A 180 -7.29 13.08 7.10
CA MET A 180 -6.72 12.54 8.33
C MET A 180 -7.52 11.32 8.79
N ILE A 181 -7.03 10.14 8.41
CA ILE A 181 -7.56 8.85 8.86
C ILE A 181 -7.20 8.59 10.33
N GLU A 182 -7.89 7.63 10.96
CA GLU A 182 -7.68 7.31 12.38
C GLU A 182 -6.22 7.02 12.72
N GLU A 183 -5.50 6.35 11.83
CA GLU A 183 -4.08 6.00 11.99
C GLU A 183 -3.19 7.25 12.18
N THR A 184 -3.62 8.42 11.73
CA THR A 184 -2.89 9.69 11.92
C THR A 184 -2.80 10.08 13.41
N PHE A 185 -3.86 9.84 14.18
CA PHE A 185 -3.89 10.18 15.60
C PHE A 185 -3.99 8.96 16.52
N ASN A 186 -4.09 7.75 15.94
CA ASN A 186 -4.13 6.52 16.72
C ASN A 186 -3.54 5.37 15.89
N GLN A 187 -2.22 5.19 15.96
CA GLN A 187 -1.52 4.12 15.26
C GLN A 187 -1.95 2.71 15.75
N PRO A 188 -1.57 1.63 15.06
CA PRO A 188 -1.92 0.27 15.44
C PRO A 188 -1.74 -0.01 16.93
N PHE A 189 -2.60 -0.83 17.51
CA PHE A 189 -2.64 -1.20 18.93
C PHE A 189 -2.97 -0.04 19.88
N LYS A 190 -3.60 1.04 19.39
CA LYS A 190 -4.00 2.21 20.19
C LYS A 190 -2.80 2.84 20.91
N THR A 191 -1.78 3.15 20.15
CA THR A 191 -0.51 3.69 20.66
C THR A 191 -0.36 5.20 20.47
N GLY A 192 -1.34 5.86 19.86
CA GLY A 192 -1.33 7.32 19.67
C GLY A 192 -0.55 7.77 18.42
N PRO A 193 -0.49 9.09 18.19
CA PRO A 193 0.11 9.67 17.00
C PRO A 193 1.63 9.73 17.05
N LEU A 194 2.25 9.83 15.87
CA LEU A 194 3.64 10.23 15.73
C LEU A 194 3.72 11.74 15.55
N ILE A 195 4.49 12.41 16.42
CA ILE A 195 4.65 13.86 16.41
C ILE A 195 6.09 14.22 16.04
N ASP A 196 6.24 15.04 15.01
CA ASP A 196 7.57 15.45 14.54
C ASP A 196 8.28 16.45 15.47
N GLN A 197 9.51 16.84 15.14
CA GLN A 197 10.28 17.75 15.96
C GLN A 197 9.79 19.22 15.88
N GLN A 198 8.86 19.54 14.99
CA GLN A 198 8.13 20.80 14.93
C GLN A 198 6.82 20.76 15.72
N GLY A 199 6.44 19.61 16.28
CA GLY A 199 5.20 19.41 17.02
C GLY A 199 3.98 19.17 16.14
N SER A 200 4.17 18.75 14.89
CA SER A 200 3.10 18.43 13.95
C SER A 200 2.86 16.92 13.88
N TYR A 201 1.60 16.55 13.62
CA TYR A 201 1.24 15.16 13.32
C TYR A 201 1.94 14.68 12.05
N ALA A 202 2.46 13.47 12.08
CA ALA A 202 2.71 12.71 10.86
C ALA A 202 1.35 12.27 10.28
N LEU A 203 1.17 12.44 8.97
CA LEU A 203 -0.06 12.12 8.28
C LEU A 203 0.08 10.77 7.58
N PHE A 204 -1.04 10.09 7.35
CA PHE A 204 -1.05 8.77 6.70
C PHE A 204 -2.01 8.75 5.53
N ASP A 205 -1.67 7.96 4.52
CA ASP A 205 -2.56 7.65 3.41
C ASP A 205 -2.42 6.18 3.02
N ILE A 206 -3.52 5.58 2.54
CA ILE A 206 -3.57 4.19 2.10
C ILE A 206 -4.16 4.19 0.69
N LEU A 207 -3.48 3.52 -0.22
CA LEU A 207 -3.87 3.45 -1.62
C LEU A 207 -3.96 2.01 -2.09
N MET A 208 -4.79 1.78 -3.08
CA MET A 208 -4.95 0.48 -3.72
C MET A 208 -4.91 0.61 -5.24
N ASN A 209 -4.41 -0.41 -5.93
CA ASN A 209 -4.43 -0.48 -7.38
C ASN A 209 -5.78 -1.00 -7.91
N ARG A 210 -5.95 -0.95 -9.24
CA ARG A 210 -7.20 -1.33 -9.90
C ARG A 210 -7.65 -2.78 -9.62
N PRO A 211 -6.80 -3.82 -9.63
CA PRO A 211 -7.24 -5.17 -9.28
C PRO A 211 -7.89 -5.28 -7.89
N MET A 212 -7.37 -4.55 -6.90
CA MET A 212 -7.95 -4.46 -5.56
C MET A 212 -9.32 -3.77 -5.59
N PHE A 213 -9.41 -2.62 -6.26
CA PHE A 213 -10.63 -1.84 -6.41
C PHE A 213 -11.73 -2.65 -7.09
N ASP A 214 -11.43 -3.27 -8.24
CA ASP A 214 -12.41 -4.04 -9.01
C ASP A 214 -12.94 -5.23 -8.18
N TYR A 215 -12.08 -5.88 -7.39
CA TYR A 215 -12.48 -6.94 -6.48
C TYR A 215 -13.43 -6.43 -5.37
N ILE A 216 -13.09 -5.32 -4.73
CA ILE A 216 -13.91 -4.67 -3.69
C ILE A 216 -15.27 -4.26 -4.26
N GLN A 217 -15.30 -3.66 -5.44
CA GLN A 217 -16.53 -3.29 -6.13
C GLN A 217 -17.40 -4.51 -6.48
N LYS A 218 -16.80 -5.50 -7.11
CA LYS A 218 -17.50 -6.72 -7.53
C LYS A 218 -18.21 -7.42 -6.38
N HIS A 219 -17.55 -7.48 -5.23
CA HIS A 219 -18.08 -8.16 -4.04
C HIS A 219 -18.73 -7.21 -3.03
N LYS A 220 -18.88 -5.92 -3.37
CA LYS A 220 -19.46 -4.85 -2.54
C LYS A 220 -18.84 -4.74 -1.15
N LEU A 221 -17.53 -5.02 -1.04
CA LEU A 221 -16.83 -5.05 0.25
C LEU A 221 -16.60 -3.65 0.86
N TYR A 222 -17.01 -2.60 0.18
CA TYR A 222 -17.06 -1.22 0.67
C TYR A 222 -18.24 -0.96 1.62
N SER A 223 -19.24 -1.85 1.65
CA SER A 223 -20.45 -1.73 2.44
C SER A 223 -20.43 -2.71 3.62
N LYS A 224 -20.67 -2.21 4.82
CA LYS A 224 -20.79 -3.04 6.04
C LYS A 224 -21.87 -4.11 5.92
N THR A 225 -23.03 -3.74 5.38
CA THR A 225 -24.16 -4.64 5.19
C THR A 225 -23.83 -5.76 4.22
N ASP A 226 -23.15 -5.43 3.11
CA ASP A 226 -22.78 -6.43 2.11
C ASP A 226 -21.63 -7.32 2.63
N GLN A 227 -20.68 -6.78 3.41
CA GLN A 227 -19.66 -7.61 4.07
C GLN A 227 -20.28 -8.64 5.03
N LEU A 228 -21.30 -8.25 5.81
CA LEU A 228 -22.03 -9.19 6.67
C LEU A 228 -22.77 -10.25 5.85
N SER A 229 -23.36 -9.87 4.73
CA SER A 229 -24.03 -10.81 3.81
C SER A 229 -23.04 -11.77 3.17
N ALA A 230 -21.86 -11.27 2.76
CA ALA A 230 -20.77 -12.08 2.23
C ALA A 230 -20.25 -13.08 3.27
N ALA A 231 -20.10 -12.65 4.54
CA ALA A 231 -19.75 -13.52 5.65
C ALA A 231 -20.76 -14.66 5.84
N ASN A 232 -22.05 -14.35 5.80
CA ASN A 232 -23.14 -15.33 5.93
C ASN A 232 -23.16 -16.34 4.78
N SER A 233 -22.72 -15.94 3.57
CA SER A 233 -22.61 -16.81 2.40
C SER A 233 -21.27 -17.58 2.33
N ASN A 234 -20.43 -17.50 3.35
CA ASN A 234 -19.08 -18.10 3.40
C ASN A 234 -18.16 -17.63 2.25
N LEU A 235 -18.31 -16.40 1.78
CA LEU A 235 -17.40 -15.83 0.80
C LEU A 235 -15.98 -15.80 1.37
N LYS A 236 -15.09 -16.56 0.78
CA LYS A 236 -13.65 -16.46 1.05
C LYS A 236 -13.12 -15.24 0.32
N ILE A 237 -12.65 -14.24 1.07
CA ILE A 237 -11.98 -13.08 0.49
C ILE A 237 -10.59 -13.51 0.05
N ASP A 238 -10.30 -13.34 -1.24
CA ASP A 238 -9.05 -13.74 -1.89
C ASP A 238 -8.75 -12.76 -3.03
N PHE A 239 -7.97 -11.73 -2.74
CA PHE A 239 -7.63 -10.71 -3.73
C PHE A 239 -6.80 -11.28 -4.86
N PRO A 240 -6.85 -10.69 -6.07
CA PRO A 240 -6.10 -11.17 -7.22
C PRO A 240 -4.59 -11.24 -6.92
N ALA A 241 -3.96 -12.34 -7.32
CA ALA A 241 -2.50 -12.50 -7.22
C ALA A 241 -1.84 -12.16 -8.57
N GLY A 242 -0.65 -11.57 -8.51
CA GLY A 242 0.13 -11.20 -9.68
C GLY A 242 0.45 -12.40 -10.57
N VAL A 243 0.41 -12.18 -11.87
CA VAL A 243 0.64 -13.19 -12.92
C VAL A 243 1.69 -12.67 -13.88
N ASN A 244 2.75 -13.45 -14.07
CA ASN A 244 3.76 -13.14 -15.06
C ASN A 244 3.15 -13.06 -16.49
N PRO A 245 3.79 -12.29 -17.40
CA PRO A 245 3.45 -12.31 -18.79
C PRO A 245 3.42 -13.74 -19.36
N PRO A 246 2.69 -13.98 -20.46
CA PRO A 246 2.74 -15.25 -21.18
C PRO A 246 4.18 -15.64 -21.53
N GLU A 247 4.41 -16.95 -21.67
CA GLU A 247 5.73 -17.48 -22.03
C GLU A 247 6.28 -16.81 -23.32
N GLY A 248 7.54 -16.39 -23.25
CA GLY A 248 8.21 -15.69 -24.35
C GLY A 248 7.92 -14.18 -24.45
N GLN A 249 7.10 -13.63 -23.52
CA GLN A 249 6.84 -12.20 -23.42
C GLN A 249 7.48 -11.64 -22.14
N VAL A 250 7.94 -10.39 -22.18
CA VAL A 250 8.54 -9.70 -21.03
C VAL A 250 7.57 -8.73 -20.38
N GLU A 251 6.58 -8.27 -21.11
CA GLU A 251 5.58 -7.28 -20.69
C GLU A 251 4.15 -7.84 -20.79
N GLY A 252 3.22 -7.19 -20.13
CA GLY A 252 1.80 -7.51 -20.23
C GLY A 252 1.29 -8.52 -19.19
N GLY A 253 2.05 -8.75 -18.11
CA GLY A 253 1.57 -9.47 -16.95
C GLY A 253 0.48 -8.68 -16.18
N ASP A 254 -0.20 -9.35 -15.27
CA ASP A 254 -1.14 -8.73 -14.32
C ASP A 254 -0.42 -8.52 -12.98
N PRO A 255 -0.36 -7.30 -12.44
CA PRO A 255 0.29 -7.07 -11.16
C PRO A 255 -0.45 -7.72 -9.98
N GLY A 256 -1.73 -8.09 -10.12
CA GLY A 256 -2.53 -8.53 -8.97
C GLY A 256 -2.79 -7.40 -7.98
N GLY A 257 -3.12 -7.78 -6.75
CA GLY A 257 -3.41 -6.83 -5.68
C GLY A 257 -2.16 -6.14 -5.15
N ILE A 258 -2.19 -4.80 -5.11
CA ILE A 258 -1.16 -3.97 -4.50
C ILE A 258 -1.83 -2.95 -3.58
N ILE A 259 -1.30 -2.86 -2.35
CA ILE A 259 -1.66 -1.84 -1.37
C ILE A 259 -0.40 -1.05 -1.06
N ILE A 260 -0.54 0.27 -1.02
CA ILE A 260 0.51 1.20 -0.58
C ILE A 260 0.01 1.92 0.66
N LYS A 261 0.83 1.96 1.72
CA LYS A 261 0.60 2.81 2.88
C LYS A 261 1.79 3.75 3.04
N VAL A 262 1.50 5.03 3.14
CA VAL A 262 2.54 6.07 3.25
C VAL A 262 2.36 6.89 4.50
N SER A 263 3.48 7.43 4.99
CA SER A 263 3.48 8.46 6.02
C SER A 263 4.18 9.71 5.52
N TRP A 264 3.64 10.85 5.93
CA TRP A 264 4.06 12.16 5.51
C TRP A 264 4.43 13.04 6.70
N LYS A 265 5.44 13.88 6.51
CA LYS A 265 5.82 14.95 7.42
C LYS A 265 5.47 16.29 6.79
N ILE A 266 5.03 17.27 7.59
CA ILE A 266 4.85 18.65 7.12
C ILE A 266 6.23 19.30 6.98
N LEU A 267 6.50 19.90 5.82
CA LEU A 267 7.76 20.58 5.53
C LEU A 267 7.56 22.09 5.63
N GLU A 268 8.35 22.74 6.47
CA GLU A 268 8.24 24.18 6.74
C GLU A 268 9.36 24.99 6.04
N SER A 269 10.42 24.34 5.56
CA SER A 269 11.56 25.02 4.93
C SER A 269 11.93 24.45 3.57
N ASP A 270 12.46 25.30 2.67
CA ASP A 270 12.95 24.87 1.36
C ASP A 270 14.20 23.97 1.45
N GLN A 271 14.95 24.05 2.55
CA GLN A 271 16.08 23.16 2.77
C GLN A 271 15.61 21.73 3.03
N GLU A 272 14.51 21.55 3.78
CA GLU A 272 13.90 20.23 3.98
C GLU A 272 13.34 19.68 2.67
N LYS A 273 12.62 20.51 1.89
CA LYS A 273 12.00 20.12 0.62
C LYS A 273 13.00 19.48 -0.37
N ARG A 274 14.26 19.87 -0.34
CA ARG A 274 15.30 19.29 -1.22
C ARG A 274 15.71 17.87 -0.86
N LYS A 275 15.40 17.41 0.35
CA LYS A 275 15.79 16.07 0.83
C LYS A 275 14.69 15.03 0.67
N PHE A 276 13.45 15.46 0.63
CA PHE A 276 12.29 14.57 0.61
C PHE A 276 11.63 14.57 -0.77
N HIS A 277 11.00 13.45 -1.12
CA HIS A 277 9.96 13.51 -2.12
C HIS A 277 8.80 14.32 -1.56
N THR A 278 8.33 15.32 -2.31
CA THR A 278 7.38 16.30 -1.80
C THR A 278 6.12 16.37 -2.65
N VAL A 279 5.00 16.60 -1.99
CA VAL A 279 3.72 16.91 -2.61
C VAL A 279 3.11 18.15 -1.96
N ASP A 280 2.48 19.00 -2.77
CA ASP A 280 1.55 20.00 -2.26
C ASP A 280 0.19 19.34 -2.10
N ALA A 281 -0.36 19.36 -0.90
CA ALA A 281 -1.59 18.69 -0.57
C ALA A 281 -2.58 19.58 0.17
N LEU A 282 -3.85 19.26 -0.01
CA LEU A 282 -4.94 19.70 0.84
C LEU A 282 -5.14 18.67 1.93
N VAL A 283 -4.98 19.07 3.18
CA VAL A 283 -5.17 18.18 4.33
C VAL A 283 -6.52 18.47 4.95
N SER A 284 -7.44 17.51 4.83
CA SER A 284 -8.75 17.56 5.46
C SER A 284 -8.65 17.02 6.89
N MET A 285 -9.01 17.83 7.87
CA MET A 285 -9.01 17.44 9.27
C MET A 285 -10.26 16.62 9.62
N PRO A 286 -10.27 15.89 10.74
CA PRO A 286 -11.48 15.24 11.23
C PRO A 286 -12.57 16.27 11.54
N ARG A 287 -13.84 15.90 11.32
CA ARG A 287 -14.98 16.72 11.73
C ARG A 287 -15.04 16.82 13.27
N GLU A 288 -15.41 17.98 13.77
CA GLU A 288 -15.74 18.13 15.18
C GLU A 288 -17.07 17.45 15.51
N ASP A 289 -18.07 17.68 14.67
CA ASP A 289 -19.39 17.10 14.76
C ASP A 289 -19.98 16.81 13.35
N ALA A 290 -21.18 16.24 13.29
CA ALA A 290 -21.83 15.87 12.05
C ALA A 290 -22.29 17.08 11.19
N THR A 291 -22.37 18.27 11.77
CA THR A 291 -22.89 19.48 11.11
C THR A 291 -21.81 20.43 10.64
N THR A 292 -20.60 20.32 11.16
CA THR A 292 -19.47 21.20 10.86
C THR A 292 -18.66 20.65 9.69
N GLU A 293 -18.37 21.50 8.70
CA GLU A 293 -17.42 21.14 7.64
C GLU A 293 -16.01 21.03 8.23
N PRO A 294 -15.27 19.94 7.90
CA PRO A 294 -13.91 19.78 8.39
C PRO A 294 -12.99 20.88 7.82
N PRO A 295 -12.11 21.48 8.62
CA PRO A 295 -11.11 22.40 8.12
C PRO A 295 -10.22 21.75 7.07
N CYS A 296 -9.85 22.51 6.03
CA CYS A 296 -8.96 22.08 4.97
C CYS A 296 -7.72 22.97 4.91
N LEU A 297 -6.55 22.40 5.05
CA LEU A 297 -5.29 23.11 5.15
C LEU A 297 -4.36 22.75 3.99
N ARG A 298 -3.90 23.77 3.23
CA ARG A 298 -2.86 23.55 2.22
C ARG A 298 -1.50 23.43 2.87
N LYS A 299 -0.77 22.34 2.57
CA LYS A 299 0.57 22.05 3.12
C LYS A 299 1.47 21.43 2.06
N THR A 300 2.78 21.68 2.17
CA THR A 300 3.80 20.90 1.49
C THR A 300 4.20 19.74 2.41
N LEU A 301 4.10 18.52 1.91
CA LEU A 301 4.38 17.30 2.66
C LEU A 301 5.63 16.64 2.10
N GLY A 302 6.42 16.00 2.98
CA GLY A 302 7.57 15.18 2.63
C GLY A 302 7.32 13.73 2.99
N LEU A 303 7.58 12.81 2.06
CA LEU A 303 7.42 11.38 2.28
C LEU A 303 8.45 10.89 3.30
N VAL A 304 8.00 10.23 4.38
CA VAL A 304 8.87 9.71 5.43
C VAL A 304 8.82 8.20 5.58
N GLY A 305 7.71 7.55 5.22
CA GLY A 305 7.55 6.10 5.25
C GLY A 305 6.76 5.60 4.06
N PHE A 306 7.10 4.40 3.58
CA PHE A 306 6.50 3.82 2.39
C PHE A 306 6.43 2.29 2.51
N HIS A 307 5.22 1.76 2.64
CA HIS A 307 4.95 0.33 2.59
C HIS A 307 4.33 -0.06 1.26
N VAL A 308 4.73 -1.22 0.76
CA VAL A 308 4.05 -1.91 -0.34
C VAL A 308 3.71 -3.32 0.11
N MET A 309 2.46 -3.67 -0.01
CA MET A 309 1.99 -5.05 0.07
C MET A 309 1.65 -5.49 -1.35
N HIS A 310 2.26 -6.58 -1.81
CA HIS A 310 2.02 -7.10 -3.15
C HIS A 310 1.69 -8.59 -3.09
N LYS A 311 0.50 -8.95 -3.58
CA LYS A 311 0.07 -10.36 -3.64
C LYS A 311 0.54 -11.00 -4.93
N THR A 312 1.31 -12.08 -4.82
CA THR A 312 1.80 -12.85 -5.97
C THR A 312 1.36 -14.30 -5.89
N LYS A 313 1.35 -15.02 -6.99
CA LYS A 313 1.00 -16.45 -6.99
C LYS A 313 1.95 -17.29 -6.14
N SER A 314 3.20 -16.89 -6.05
CA SER A 314 4.20 -17.58 -5.25
C SER A 314 4.17 -17.18 -3.77
N ARG A 315 3.46 -16.09 -3.42
CA ARG A 315 3.34 -15.57 -2.04
C ARG A 315 1.91 -15.09 -1.80
N LEU A 316 1.01 -16.05 -1.56
CA LEU A 316 -0.41 -15.76 -1.29
C LEU A 316 -0.65 -14.99 0.01
N GLN A 317 0.32 -15.01 0.93
CA GLN A 317 0.33 -14.21 2.16
C GLN A 317 1.03 -12.87 1.95
N TRP A 318 1.15 -12.42 0.72
CA TRP A 318 1.73 -11.16 0.27
C TRP A 318 3.25 -11.06 0.51
N ILE A 319 3.87 -10.15 -0.20
CA ILE A 319 5.23 -9.67 0.02
C ILE A 319 5.11 -8.29 0.65
N TRP A 320 5.80 -8.08 1.76
CA TRP A 320 5.69 -6.89 2.60
C TRP A 320 6.98 -6.10 2.54
N THR A 321 6.94 -5.00 1.81
CA THR A 321 8.09 -4.11 1.59
C THR A 321 7.99 -2.89 2.48
N SER A 322 9.08 -2.51 3.15
CA SER A 322 9.11 -1.36 4.05
C SER A 322 10.30 -0.46 3.78
N PHE A 323 10.03 0.80 3.42
CA PHE A 323 11.03 1.85 3.22
C PHE A 323 10.81 3.02 4.19
N GLU A 324 11.91 3.70 4.51
CA GLU A 324 11.93 4.93 5.29
C GLU A 324 12.90 5.96 4.71
N HIS A 325 12.65 7.24 5.04
CA HIS A 325 13.65 8.28 4.83
C HIS A 325 14.81 8.15 5.82
N VAL A 326 16.04 8.33 5.36
CA VAL A 326 17.27 8.12 6.16
C VAL A 326 17.42 9.07 7.36
N ASP A 327 16.72 10.20 7.35
CA ASP A 327 16.74 11.20 8.42
C ASP A 327 15.53 11.10 9.37
N ASN A 328 14.78 9.99 9.37
CA ASN A 328 13.64 9.84 10.27
C ASN A 328 14.08 9.69 11.73
N VAL A 329 14.87 8.67 12.02
CA VAL A 329 15.26 8.27 13.38
C VAL A 329 16.67 7.66 13.37
N PRO A 330 17.41 7.69 14.50
CA PRO A 330 18.65 6.92 14.64
C PRO A 330 18.36 5.43 14.90
N GLU A 331 19.33 4.57 14.58
CA GLU A 331 19.37 3.20 15.12
C GLU A 331 19.79 3.24 16.60
N LYS A 332 19.34 2.26 17.39
CA LYS A 332 19.75 2.13 18.79
C LYS A 332 21.26 2.14 18.96
N LYS A 333 22.00 1.46 18.07
CA LYS A 333 23.47 1.44 18.08
C LYS A 333 24.10 2.82 17.92
N GLU A 334 23.48 3.72 17.13
CA GLU A 334 23.96 5.09 16.94
C GLU A 334 23.75 5.92 18.21
N VAL A 335 22.63 5.74 18.88
CA VAL A 335 22.32 6.38 20.19
C VAL A 335 23.31 5.89 21.25
N ASP A 336 23.49 4.57 21.38
CA ASP A 336 24.39 3.97 22.38
C ASP A 336 25.85 4.41 22.18
N SER A 337 26.29 4.55 20.91
CA SER A 337 27.66 5.00 20.57
C SER A 337 27.81 6.51 20.44
N ARG A 338 26.74 7.28 20.62
CA ARG A 338 26.67 8.75 20.45
C ARG A 338 27.11 9.23 19.06
N LYS A 339 26.94 8.40 18.03
CA LYS A 339 27.23 8.71 16.62
C LYS A 339 25.98 9.17 15.91
N LEU A 340 25.43 10.29 16.33
CA LEU A 340 24.16 10.82 15.84
C LEU A 340 24.36 11.86 14.73
N LYS A 341 23.39 11.95 13.81
CA LYS A 341 23.28 13.07 12.88
C LYS A 341 22.88 14.35 13.65
N PRO A 342 23.12 15.54 13.08
CA PRO A 342 22.74 16.81 13.71
C PRO A 342 21.23 16.96 13.97
N SER A 343 20.40 16.31 13.17
CA SER A 343 18.93 16.36 13.25
C SER A 343 18.28 15.13 12.64
N TYR A 344 17.08 14.83 13.12
CA TYR A 344 16.16 13.81 12.59
C TYR A 344 14.74 14.35 12.59
N SER A 345 13.84 13.75 11.82
CA SER A 345 12.42 14.14 11.77
C SER A 345 11.69 13.84 13.07
N PHE A 346 12.01 12.70 13.73
CA PHE A 346 11.30 12.19 14.90
C PHE A 346 12.22 11.85 16.07
N TYR A 347 13.39 12.47 16.13
CA TYR A 347 14.32 12.35 17.24
C TYR A 347 15.15 13.62 17.39
N ASN A 348 15.29 14.09 18.63
CA ASN A 348 16.15 15.24 18.95
C ASN A 348 17.44 14.74 19.60
N PRO A 349 18.60 14.79 18.91
CA PRO A 349 19.88 14.32 19.45
C PRO A 349 20.41 15.18 20.60
N ARG A 350 19.84 16.37 20.81
CA ARG A 350 20.23 17.30 21.88
C ARG A 350 19.34 17.17 23.14
N CYS A 351 18.30 16.34 23.08
CA CYS A 351 17.43 16.16 24.23
C CYS A 351 18.10 15.31 25.30
N ASN A 352 17.89 15.71 26.56
CA ASN A 352 18.44 14.96 27.69
C ASN A 352 17.66 13.64 27.84
N ALA A 353 18.38 12.51 27.84
CA ALA A 353 17.79 11.18 27.97
C ALA A 353 16.96 10.97 29.26
N ALA A 354 17.25 11.75 30.32
CA ALA A 354 16.46 11.68 31.54
C ALA A 354 15.04 12.29 31.40
N THR A 355 14.88 13.22 30.46
CA THR A 355 13.61 13.94 30.23
C THR A 355 12.94 13.54 28.91
N CYS A 356 13.70 13.03 27.95
CA CYS A 356 13.22 12.60 26.64
C CYS A 356 13.33 11.09 26.51
N LYS A 357 12.39 10.40 27.09
CA LYS A 357 12.35 8.95 26.99
C LYS A 357 12.03 8.51 25.57
N VAL A 358 12.73 7.48 25.11
CA VAL A 358 12.59 6.98 23.74
C VAL A 358 11.42 6.01 23.61
N ASN A 359 10.76 6.06 22.44
CA ASN A 359 9.66 5.18 22.05
C ASN A 359 8.46 5.21 23.01
N GLU A 360 8.29 6.30 23.75
CA GLU A 360 7.10 6.55 24.56
C GLU A 360 5.97 7.17 23.71
N THR A 361 4.76 6.74 23.98
CA THR A 361 3.55 7.26 23.34
C THR A 361 3.24 8.68 23.84
N PRO A 362 2.64 9.55 23.00
CA PRO A 362 2.27 10.90 23.41
C PRO A 362 1.15 10.89 24.47
N PRO A 363 1.02 11.97 25.24
CA PRO A 363 -0.05 12.10 26.21
C PRO A 363 -1.42 12.20 25.52
N TRP A 364 -2.44 11.69 26.19
CA TRP A 364 -3.83 11.86 25.77
C TRP A 364 -4.30 13.33 26.00
N PRO A 365 -5.22 13.91 25.19
CA PRO A 365 -5.95 13.29 24.07
C PRO A 365 -5.12 13.28 22.77
N TRP A 366 -5.43 12.32 21.86
CA TRP A 366 -4.67 12.13 20.62
C TRP A 366 -5.29 12.77 19.39
N LYS A 367 -6.63 12.95 19.39
CA LYS A 367 -7.34 13.54 18.26
C LYS A 367 -6.92 15.01 18.09
N PRO A 368 -6.65 15.47 16.86
CA PRO A 368 -6.28 16.86 16.64
C PRO A 368 -7.41 17.83 17.02
N GLU A 369 -7.01 18.98 17.53
CA GLU A 369 -7.90 20.09 17.81
C GLU A 369 -7.91 21.03 16.59
N PRO A 370 -9.05 21.29 15.95
CA PRO A 370 -9.13 22.13 14.75
C PRO A 370 -8.52 23.51 14.91
N SER A 371 -8.63 24.12 16.10
CA SER A 371 -8.05 25.41 16.43
C SER A 371 -6.52 25.45 16.36
N LEU A 372 -5.87 24.31 16.56
CA LEU A 372 -4.40 24.14 16.48
C LEU A 372 -3.93 23.68 15.09
N GLY A 373 -4.86 23.43 14.17
CA GLY A 373 -4.55 22.88 12.87
C GLY A 373 -3.88 21.53 13.00
N LEU A 374 -2.70 21.37 12.36
CA LEU A 374 -1.96 20.10 12.35
C LEU A 374 -0.92 20.01 13.48
N LYS A 375 -0.96 20.91 14.46
CA LYS A 375 -0.08 20.86 15.63
C LYS A 375 -0.73 20.03 16.75
N PHE A 376 0.10 19.27 17.45
CA PHE A 376 -0.33 18.53 18.63
C PHE A 376 -0.58 19.50 19.79
N HIS A 377 -1.57 19.22 20.62
CA HIS A 377 -2.07 20.11 21.67
C HIS A 377 -1.07 20.41 22.81
N SER A 378 -0.01 19.61 22.91
CA SER A 378 1.01 19.75 23.97
C SER A 378 2.41 19.96 23.34
N PRO A 379 3.40 20.41 24.11
CA PRO A 379 4.78 20.59 23.62
C PRO A 379 5.50 19.26 23.36
N PHE A 380 4.80 18.12 23.43
CA PHE A 380 5.35 16.79 23.16
C PHE A 380 5.90 16.69 21.74
N LYS A 381 7.05 16.04 21.62
CA LYS A 381 7.68 15.66 20.37
C LYS A 381 8.18 14.24 20.49
N SER A 382 7.86 13.39 19.55
CA SER A 382 8.26 11.99 19.59
C SER A 382 9.79 11.85 19.61
N GLN A 383 10.27 10.94 20.43
CA GLN A 383 11.68 10.56 20.53
C GLN A 383 11.83 9.11 20.10
N ILE A 384 11.91 8.89 18.80
CA ILE A 384 11.85 7.56 18.24
C ILE A 384 13.26 7.05 17.90
N VAL A 385 13.54 5.83 18.31
CA VAL A 385 14.76 5.09 18.01
C VAL A 385 14.38 3.78 17.36
N ARG A 386 15.05 3.42 16.25
CA ARG A 386 14.82 2.12 15.61
C ARG A 386 15.39 1.00 16.47
N VAL A 387 14.51 0.09 16.88
CA VAL A 387 14.86 -1.05 17.75
C VAL A 387 15.29 -2.26 16.94
N THR A 388 14.60 -2.55 15.84
CA THR A 388 14.97 -3.65 14.93
C THR A 388 16.09 -3.20 13.99
N PRO A 389 17.31 -3.75 14.11
CA PRO A 389 18.43 -3.30 13.28
C PRO A 389 18.30 -3.81 11.85
N LEU A 390 18.81 -3.03 10.90
CA LEU A 390 18.98 -3.49 9.53
C LEU A 390 20.13 -4.51 9.47
N THR A 391 19.94 -5.57 8.67
CA THR A 391 21.04 -6.52 8.41
C THR A 391 22.17 -5.87 7.61
N ASP A 392 23.36 -6.43 7.69
CA ASP A 392 24.50 -5.91 6.92
C ASP A 392 24.28 -6.04 5.40
N ASP A 393 23.59 -7.08 4.97
CA ASP A 393 23.26 -7.29 3.56
C ASP A 393 22.25 -6.26 3.07
N THR A 394 21.19 -5.98 3.85
CA THR A 394 20.23 -4.89 3.54
C THR A 394 20.94 -3.54 3.51
N LYS A 395 21.85 -3.26 4.45
CA LYS A 395 22.67 -2.01 4.44
C LYS A 395 23.56 -1.89 3.20
N LYS A 396 24.19 -2.99 2.76
CA LYS A 396 25.00 -3.01 1.53
C LYS A 396 24.11 -2.76 0.30
N MET A 397 22.96 -3.40 0.23
CA MET A 397 22.01 -3.20 -0.86
C MET A 397 21.48 -1.76 -0.89
N ASN A 398 21.13 -1.19 0.25
CA ASN A 398 20.74 0.22 0.35
C ASN A 398 21.80 1.15 -0.24
N LYS A 399 23.06 0.99 0.15
CA LYS A 399 24.17 1.79 -0.40
C LYS A 399 24.28 1.67 -1.93
N GLN A 400 24.05 0.49 -2.47
CA GLN A 400 24.12 0.22 -3.90
C GLN A 400 23.01 0.96 -4.64
N PHE A 401 21.75 0.82 -4.19
CA PHE A 401 20.61 1.48 -4.81
C PHE A 401 20.61 2.99 -4.61
N GLN A 402 21.00 3.48 -3.44
CA GLN A 402 21.22 4.91 -3.20
C GLN A 402 22.29 5.49 -4.14
N GLY A 403 23.34 4.71 -4.45
CA GLY A 403 24.34 5.07 -5.47
C GLY A 403 23.75 5.15 -6.89
N ILE A 404 22.83 4.25 -7.25
CA ILE A 404 22.10 4.28 -8.53
C ILE A 404 21.23 5.54 -8.60
N LEU A 405 20.54 5.87 -7.50
CA LEU A 405 19.57 6.97 -7.38
C LEU A 405 20.23 8.31 -7.03
N LYS A 406 21.56 8.36 -6.97
CA LYS A 406 22.31 9.56 -6.59
C LYS A 406 21.92 10.77 -7.45
N GLY A 407 21.66 11.89 -6.79
CA GLY A 407 21.22 13.13 -7.41
C GLY A 407 19.70 13.27 -7.54
N THR A 408 18.94 12.26 -7.13
CA THR A 408 17.48 12.34 -6.98
C THR A 408 17.11 12.36 -5.50
N VAL A 409 15.87 12.73 -5.17
CA VAL A 409 15.39 12.66 -3.76
C VAL A 409 15.38 11.22 -3.23
N TRP A 410 15.30 10.23 -4.12
CA TRP A 410 15.21 8.82 -3.78
C TRP A 410 16.52 8.24 -3.21
N GLU A 411 17.65 8.92 -3.37
CA GLU A 411 18.91 8.54 -2.69
C GLU A 411 18.80 8.63 -1.16
N ASN A 412 17.80 9.39 -0.66
CA ASN A 412 17.56 9.59 0.77
C ASN A 412 16.61 8.55 1.38
N TYR A 413 16.24 7.53 0.63
CA TYR A 413 15.37 6.44 1.14
C TYR A 413 16.17 5.16 1.31
N MET A 414 15.74 4.34 2.25
CA MET A 414 16.35 3.05 2.53
C MET A 414 15.30 1.98 2.77
N LEU A 415 15.55 0.79 2.26
CA LEU A 415 14.80 -0.41 2.61
C LEU A 415 15.13 -0.79 4.05
N LEU A 416 14.12 -1.05 4.86
CA LEU A 416 14.31 -1.63 6.19
C LEU A 416 14.48 -3.15 6.09
N SER A 417 13.58 -3.79 5.41
CA SER A 417 13.60 -5.19 5.00
C SER A 417 12.39 -5.48 4.14
N THR A 418 12.36 -6.69 3.61
CA THR A 418 11.18 -7.29 2.98
C THR A 418 10.75 -8.48 3.84
N GLN A 419 9.50 -8.49 4.30
CA GLN A 419 8.94 -9.65 4.99
C GLN A 419 8.11 -10.50 4.01
N TRP A 420 8.25 -11.81 4.10
CA TRP A 420 7.65 -12.77 3.18
C TRP A 420 7.38 -14.11 3.91
N PRO A 421 6.41 -14.94 3.46
CA PRO A 421 6.25 -16.29 4.00
C PRO A 421 7.46 -17.15 3.66
N SER A 422 8.06 -17.78 4.67
CA SER A 422 9.30 -18.55 4.51
C SER A 422 9.12 -19.80 3.63
N ASP A 423 7.92 -20.33 3.53
CA ASP A 423 7.54 -21.36 2.57
C ASP A 423 6.55 -20.79 1.54
N PHE A 424 6.90 -20.87 0.26
CA PHE A 424 6.03 -20.41 -0.84
C PHE A 424 4.72 -21.20 -0.97
N ARG A 425 4.67 -22.41 -0.40
CA ARG A 425 3.49 -23.29 -0.39
C ARG A 425 2.47 -22.89 0.68
N CYS A 426 2.82 -21.97 1.57
CA CYS A 426 1.92 -21.50 2.61
C CYS A 426 0.74 -20.77 1.98
N ALA A 427 -0.43 -21.37 2.11
CA ALA A 427 -1.69 -20.70 1.80
C ALA A 427 -2.18 -19.92 3.03
N ALA A 428 -2.90 -18.81 2.80
CA ALA A 428 -3.62 -18.15 3.88
C ALA A 428 -4.66 -19.13 4.44
N LYS A 429 -4.56 -19.48 5.73
CA LYS A 429 -5.60 -20.26 6.42
C LYS A 429 -6.60 -19.27 6.99
N GLN A 430 -7.87 -19.54 6.78
CA GLN A 430 -8.91 -18.93 7.59
C GLN A 430 -8.75 -19.45 9.02
N VAL A 431 -8.24 -18.62 9.91
CA VAL A 431 -8.06 -18.98 11.31
C VAL A 431 -9.38 -18.74 12.02
N SER A 432 -10.01 -19.83 12.43
CA SER A 432 -11.14 -19.81 13.38
C SER A 432 -10.67 -19.73 14.83
N ASP A 433 -9.37 -19.66 15.09
CA ASP A 433 -8.73 -19.68 16.40
C ASP A 433 -7.78 -18.46 16.53
N PRO A 434 -7.79 -17.74 17.66
CA PRO A 434 -6.93 -16.56 17.88
C PRO A 434 -5.42 -16.86 17.94
N LYS A 435 -4.99 -18.09 17.79
CA LYS A 435 -3.58 -18.41 17.59
C LYS A 435 -3.23 -18.21 16.11
N PRO A 436 -2.22 -17.38 15.78
CA PRO A 436 -1.76 -17.21 14.41
C PRO A 436 -1.03 -18.47 13.94
N GLU A 437 -1.77 -19.52 13.65
CA GLU A 437 -1.25 -20.65 12.90
C GLU A 437 -1.30 -20.28 11.42
N LEU A 438 -0.14 -19.97 10.88
CA LEU A 438 0.06 -19.87 9.45
C LEU A 438 -0.22 -21.26 8.85
N ALA A 439 -1.19 -21.36 7.96
CA ALA A 439 -1.69 -22.64 7.52
C ALA A 439 -0.68 -23.44 6.69
N PRO A 440 -0.66 -24.75 6.88
CA PRO A 440 0.04 -25.65 5.99
C PRO A 440 -0.64 -25.70 4.62
N ASN A 441 0.16 -25.98 3.59
CA ASN A 441 -0.29 -26.24 2.24
C ASN A 441 -1.21 -27.48 2.20
N THR A 442 -2.39 -27.33 1.61
CA THR A 442 -3.36 -28.41 1.47
C THR A 442 -3.01 -29.46 0.40
N ASP A 443 -1.97 -29.24 -0.40
CA ASP A 443 -1.61 -30.11 -1.53
C ASP A 443 -0.56 -31.16 -1.22
N LEU A 444 -0.07 -31.23 0.01
CA LEU A 444 0.91 -32.24 0.41
C LEU A 444 0.36 -33.06 1.60
N GLU A 445 0.27 -34.35 1.43
CA GLU A 445 -0.07 -35.37 2.44
C GLU A 445 0.95 -35.47 3.59
N LYS A 446 1.75 -34.43 3.83
CA LYS A 446 2.77 -34.41 4.88
C LYS A 446 2.42 -33.39 5.92
N GLU A 447 2.80 -33.73 7.16
CA GLU A 447 2.75 -32.95 8.39
C GLU A 447 2.85 -31.44 8.17
N PRO A 448 2.07 -30.62 8.88
CA PRO A 448 2.11 -29.18 8.76
C PRO A 448 3.54 -28.70 8.97
N ASP A 449 4.14 -28.18 7.90
CA ASP A 449 5.48 -27.62 7.97
C ASP A 449 5.42 -26.33 8.79
N MET A 450 6.09 -26.33 9.94
CA MET A 450 6.24 -25.17 10.82
C MET A 450 6.96 -23.99 10.16
N ASN A 451 7.30 -24.09 8.89
CA ASN A 451 8.09 -23.10 8.12
C ASN A 451 7.28 -21.98 7.48
N CYS A 452 5.98 -21.88 7.74
CA CYS A 452 5.18 -20.74 7.28
C CYS A 452 5.39 -19.45 8.10
N ALA A 453 6.40 -19.43 8.95
CA ALA A 453 6.77 -18.25 9.71
C ALA A 453 7.19 -17.08 8.81
N PRO A 454 6.91 -15.84 9.20
CA PRO A 454 7.41 -14.68 8.47
C PRO A 454 8.94 -14.63 8.49
N ALA A 455 9.55 -14.28 7.37
CA ALA A 455 10.97 -14.02 7.25
C ALA A 455 11.21 -12.59 6.72
N PRO A 456 11.95 -11.72 7.41
CA PRO A 456 12.41 -11.92 8.79
C PRO A 456 11.25 -11.94 9.79
N THR A 457 11.47 -12.51 10.97
CA THR A 457 10.43 -12.62 12.00
C THR A 457 9.86 -11.25 12.40
N PHE A 458 10.74 -10.25 12.56
CA PHE A 458 10.36 -8.91 12.98
C PHE A 458 10.65 -7.89 11.89
N LEU A 459 9.67 -7.04 11.63
CA LEU A 459 9.78 -5.89 10.76
C LEU A 459 8.76 -4.85 11.22
N ALA A 460 9.22 -3.67 11.62
CA ALA A 460 8.39 -2.53 11.94
C ALA A 460 9.04 -1.26 11.39
N ASN A 461 8.22 -0.37 10.87
CA ASN A 461 8.64 0.93 10.34
C ASN A 461 8.52 1.99 11.45
N SER A 462 9.54 2.81 11.60
CA SER A 462 9.58 3.82 12.66
C SER A 462 8.54 4.93 12.51
N THR A 463 7.91 5.04 11.34
CA THR A 463 6.88 6.05 11.09
C THR A 463 5.48 5.47 10.88
N LEU A 464 5.35 4.19 10.62
CA LEU A 464 4.07 3.53 10.30
C LEU A 464 3.58 2.60 11.43
N GLU A 465 4.52 1.99 12.19
CA GLU A 465 4.29 1.17 13.38
C GLU A 465 5.21 1.62 14.54
N THR A 466 5.25 2.92 14.77
CA THR A 466 6.24 3.62 15.59
C THR A 466 6.45 3.00 16.97
N TYR A 467 5.37 2.76 17.70
CA TYR A 467 5.40 2.31 19.08
C TYR A 467 5.26 0.79 19.23
N SER A 468 5.14 0.09 18.10
CA SER A 468 5.02 -1.38 18.05
C SER A 468 6.34 -2.06 17.71
N GLN A 469 7.45 -1.34 17.77
CA GLN A 469 8.78 -1.88 17.52
C GLN A 469 9.24 -2.80 18.65
N GLY A 470 10.00 -3.83 18.29
CA GLY A 470 10.55 -4.76 19.27
C GLY A 470 10.07 -6.19 19.06
N GLY A 471 10.48 -7.11 19.91
CA GLY A 471 10.22 -8.53 19.71
C GLY A 471 8.96 -9.08 20.38
N VAL A 472 8.24 -8.28 21.16
CA VAL A 472 7.15 -8.83 21.99
C VAL A 472 6.02 -7.80 22.14
N PRO A 473 4.77 -8.20 21.87
CA PRO A 473 4.38 -9.47 21.25
C PRO A 473 4.74 -9.52 19.77
N LEU A 474 4.95 -10.71 19.22
CA LEU A 474 5.29 -10.91 17.80
C LEU A 474 4.30 -10.21 16.85
N ALA A 475 3.01 -10.28 17.14
CA ALA A 475 1.97 -9.66 16.33
C ALA A 475 2.10 -8.14 16.22
N SER A 476 2.77 -7.47 17.15
CA SER A 476 2.94 -6.00 17.12
C SER A 476 4.11 -5.54 16.27
N SER A 477 5.07 -6.40 15.99
CA SER A 477 6.30 -6.06 15.26
C SER A 477 6.58 -6.96 14.06
N SER A 478 5.55 -7.58 13.50
CA SER A 478 5.58 -8.38 12.28
C SER A 478 4.38 -8.05 11.40
N CYS A 479 4.63 -7.59 10.18
CA CYS A 479 3.56 -7.28 9.22
C CYS A 479 2.61 -8.47 9.04
N MET A 480 3.15 -9.64 8.70
CA MET A 480 2.34 -10.85 8.45
C MET A 480 1.61 -11.33 9.70
N ALA A 481 2.25 -11.31 10.87
CA ALA A 481 1.60 -11.78 12.10
C ALA A 481 0.48 -10.83 12.54
N CYS A 482 0.67 -9.52 12.40
CA CYS A 482 -0.37 -8.52 12.65
C CYS A 482 -1.52 -8.65 11.64
N HIS A 483 -1.21 -8.59 10.36
CA HIS A 483 -2.18 -8.59 9.27
C HIS A 483 -2.86 -9.94 9.06
N GLY A 484 -2.27 -11.04 9.53
CA GLY A 484 -2.93 -12.35 9.57
C GLY A 484 -4.20 -12.39 10.43
N ASN A 485 -4.37 -11.40 11.30
CA ASN A 485 -5.57 -11.22 12.12
C ASN A 485 -6.58 -10.22 11.54
N ALA A 486 -6.35 -9.72 10.32
CA ALA A 486 -7.26 -8.77 9.69
C ALA A 486 -8.60 -9.42 9.35
N THR A 487 -9.69 -8.78 9.75
CA THR A 487 -11.06 -9.24 9.57
C THR A 487 -11.91 -8.21 8.82
N SER A 488 -13.05 -8.62 8.29
CA SER A 488 -14.05 -7.71 7.76
C SER A 488 -14.71 -6.90 8.89
N TYR A 489 -15.57 -5.95 8.51
CA TYR A 489 -16.32 -5.17 9.48
C TYR A 489 -17.01 -6.08 10.52
N GLN A 490 -16.82 -5.75 11.79
CA GLN A 490 -17.42 -6.43 12.92
C GLN A 490 -18.59 -5.59 13.45
N LEU A 491 -19.74 -6.23 13.68
CA LEU A 491 -20.76 -5.60 14.52
C LEU A 491 -20.14 -5.34 15.91
N PRO A 492 -20.37 -4.15 16.51
CA PRO A 492 -20.01 -3.94 17.91
C PRO A 492 -20.61 -5.08 18.72
N ALA A 493 -19.79 -5.69 19.57
CA ALA A 493 -20.26 -6.74 20.47
C ALA A 493 -21.53 -6.21 21.17
N ARG A 494 -22.66 -6.84 20.93
CA ARG A 494 -23.84 -6.60 21.77
C ARG A 494 -23.37 -6.81 23.19
N ASP A 495 -23.69 -5.87 24.07
CA ASP A 495 -23.30 -5.90 25.47
C ASP A 495 -23.21 -7.34 25.98
N ALA A 496 -22.06 -7.71 26.54
CA ALA A 496 -21.80 -9.05 27.06
C ALA A 496 -22.85 -9.50 28.09
N ASN A 497 -23.68 -8.59 28.58
CA ASN A 497 -24.80 -8.81 29.47
C ASN A 497 -26.07 -9.36 28.80
N GLN A 498 -26.11 -9.49 27.45
CA GLN A 498 -27.23 -10.09 26.73
C GLN A 498 -26.93 -11.51 26.20
N ALA A 499 -25.76 -12.05 26.45
CA ALA A 499 -25.48 -13.46 26.20
C ALA A 499 -26.11 -14.30 27.31
N GLY A 500 -27.26 -14.92 27.06
CA GLY A 500 -27.83 -15.92 27.95
C GLY A 500 -26.88 -17.10 28.19
N PRO A 501 -27.02 -17.86 29.28
CA PRO A 501 -26.14 -18.97 29.61
C PRO A 501 -26.26 -20.06 28.53
N GLY A 502 -25.26 -20.14 27.65
CA GLY A 502 -25.20 -21.05 26.51
C GLY A 502 -24.79 -20.41 25.19
N GLY A 503 -24.46 -19.12 25.18
CA GLY A 503 -24.19 -18.35 23.97
C GLY A 503 -22.85 -18.60 23.31
N ASN A 504 -22.73 -19.65 22.54
CA ASN A 504 -21.66 -19.89 21.56
C ASN A 504 -21.88 -19.12 20.25
N SER A 505 -22.36 -17.88 20.27
CA SER A 505 -22.82 -17.21 19.06
C SER A 505 -21.97 -16.02 18.58
N ALA A 506 -21.02 -15.54 19.36
CA ALA A 506 -20.23 -14.38 18.96
C ALA A 506 -19.04 -14.70 18.02
N ALA A 507 -18.62 -15.96 17.94
CA ALA A 507 -17.38 -16.35 17.23
C ALA A 507 -17.59 -16.73 15.74
N LYS A 508 -18.81 -16.67 15.20
CA LYS A 508 -19.12 -17.24 13.87
C LYS A 508 -19.05 -16.26 12.70
N PHE A 509 -18.73 -15.00 12.90
CA PHE A 509 -18.92 -13.96 11.84
C PHE A 509 -17.65 -13.24 11.42
N PHE A 510 -16.49 -13.84 11.58
CA PHE A 510 -15.25 -13.22 11.13
C PHE A 510 -14.78 -13.82 9.82
N ASN A 511 -14.99 -13.11 8.71
CA ASN A 511 -14.27 -13.41 7.48
C ASN A 511 -12.89 -12.77 7.56
N GLN A 512 -11.85 -13.58 7.44
CA GLN A 512 -10.52 -13.07 7.21
C GLN A 512 -10.48 -12.29 5.89
N THR A 513 -9.79 -11.19 5.88
CA THR A 513 -9.76 -10.24 4.78
C THR A 513 -8.48 -10.34 3.96
N ASP A 514 -7.95 -11.53 3.82
CA ASP A 514 -6.75 -11.79 3.01
C ASP A 514 -5.60 -10.83 3.39
N PHE A 515 -5.32 -10.76 4.69
CA PHE A 515 -4.27 -9.93 5.30
C PHE A 515 -4.47 -8.40 5.19
N THR A 516 -5.65 -7.88 4.87
CA THR A 516 -5.84 -6.42 4.78
C THR A 516 -6.88 -5.88 5.76
N PHE A 517 -6.49 -4.88 6.56
CA PHE A 517 -7.39 -4.11 7.43
C PHE A 517 -8.23 -3.06 6.67
N MET A 518 -8.03 -2.89 5.36
CA MET A 518 -8.78 -1.90 4.57
C MET A 518 -10.28 -2.10 4.64
N LEU A 519 -10.74 -3.35 4.72
CA LEU A 519 -12.15 -3.70 4.74
C LEU A 519 -12.85 -3.33 6.06
N GLU A 520 -12.11 -3.13 7.14
CA GLU A 520 -12.68 -2.60 8.40
C GLU A 520 -13.17 -1.15 8.25
N LYS A 521 -12.68 -0.43 7.25
CA LYS A 521 -13.08 0.95 6.95
C LYS A 521 -14.36 1.06 6.12
N ALA A 522 -15.02 -0.06 5.77
CA ALA A 522 -16.32 -0.06 5.10
C ALA A 522 -17.36 0.78 5.89
N ARG A 523 -18.28 1.41 5.19
CA ARG A 523 -19.24 2.36 5.80
C ARG A 523 -20.69 2.04 5.47
#